data_9fba28e106cf25c73fcf7104eba877e7
#
_entry.id   9fba28e106cf25c73fcf7104eba877e7
#
_cell.length_a   1.000
_cell.length_b   1.000
_cell.length_c   1.000
_cell.angle_alpha   90.00
_cell.angle_beta   90.00
_cell.angle_gamma   90.00
#
_symmetry.space_group_name_H-M   'P 1'
#
loop_
_entity.id
_entity.type
_entity.pdbx_description
1 polymer ?
#
loop_
_entity_poly.entity_id
_entity_poly.type
_entity_poly.pdbx_seq_one_letter_code
_entity_poly.pdbx_strand_id
1 'polypeptide(L)'
;MRLLPILTTVCLAAAVLLPTTAAAVPVPPGARAVDTSHPDRWVGSGTARSCTSRAVVRAVAKGGIIRFRCGPHPVRIEMGQTAKVVNTSRRVVLDGRGRVTLSGGGQRRILYQNTCDRQQTWTTSHCDDQATPRLVVQNMRFADGDATGETLEGGGGGAIFARGGRLKIVSSTFTGNRCDPTGPDLGGGAVRALSQHRGRPVYVVASTFTRGVCSNGAALSSIGVSWSIFNSVFTGNRAIGRGANPERSGTPGGGSGGALYADGNDFRVLLAGTRMRRNHAREGGGAVFFVSNDRSGVLEIRSSTLRNNPSDGFETDPGIFFLGRDQTIVDSVVR
;
A
#
# COMPACT_ATOMS: atom_id res chain seq x y z
N MET A 1 15.82 -79.59 -2.93
CA MET A 1 16.43 -78.29 -3.22
C MET A 1 15.33 -77.33 -3.46
N ARG A 2 14.98 -76.43 -2.52
CA ARG A 2 13.96 -75.35 -2.70
C ARG A 2 14.69 -74.04 -2.80
N LEU A 3 14.52 -73.35 -3.92
CA LEU A 3 15.04 -72.00 -4.18
C LEU A 3 14.08 -70.98 -3.55
N LEU A 4 14.58 -70.13 -2.66
CA LEU A 4 13.86 -68.91 -2.17
C LEU A 4 14.09 -67.75 -3.14
N PRO A 5 13.08 -66.92 -3.44
CA PRO A 5 13.27 -65.69 -4.18
C PRO A 5 13.74 -64.55 -3.28
N ILE A 6 14.78 -63.85 -3.72
CA ILE A 6 15.29 -62.65 -3.07
C ILE A 6 14.40 -61.47 -3.53
N LEU A 7 13.66 -60.86 -2.60
CA LEU A 7 12.93 -59.61 -2.82
C LEU A 7 13.92 -58.44 -2.67
N THR A 8 14.20 -57.77 -3.74
CA THR A 8 14.94 -56.48 -3.75
C THR A 8 13.96 -55.34 -3.50
N THR A 9 14.02 -54.72 -2.33
CA THR A 9 13.26 -53.51 -1.99
C THR A 9 13.93 -52.27 -2.60
N VAL A 10 13.28 -51.68 -3.57
CA VAL A 10 13.72 -50.37 -4.14
C VAL A 10 13.15 -49.26 -3.27
N CYS A 11 14.01 -48.60 -2.50
CA CYS A 11 13.64 -47.37 -1.80
C CYS A 11 13.63 -46.19 -2.77
N LEU A 12 12.45 -45.72 -3.16
CA LEU A 12 12.28 -44.43 -3.85
C LEU A 12 12.47 -43.31 -2.81
N ALA A 13 13.59 -42.59 -2.91
CA ALA A 13 13.80 -41.36 -2.17
C ALA A 13 12.97 -40.23 -2.83
N ALA A 14 11.88 -39.84 -2.19
CA ALA A 14 11.11 -38.64 -2.58
C ALA A 14 11.92 -37.40 -2.23
N ALA A 15 12.43 -36.73 -3.26
CA ALA A 15 13.07 -35.42 -3.11
C ALA A 15 12.01 -34.39 -2.71
N VAL A 16 12.03 -33.99 -1.44
CA VAL A 16 11.21 -32.85 -0.94
C VAL A 16 11.82 -31.57 -1.50
N LEU A 17 11.22 -31.05 -2.55
CA LEU A 17 11.51 -29.71 -3.07
C LEU A 17 11.06 -28.68 -2.03
N LEU A 18 11.98 -28.25 -1.16
CA LEU A 18 11.75 -27.09 -0.31
C LEU A 18 11.50 -25.86 -1.19
N PRO A 19 10.45 -25.08 -0.92
CA PRO A 19 10.21 -23.86 -1.68
C PRO A 19 11.39 -22.90 -1.42
N THR A 20 12.19 -22.64 -2.44
CA THR A 20 13.22 -21.60 -2.42
C THR A 20 12.53 -20.28 -2.17
N THR A 21 12.71 -19.70 -0.99
CA THR A 21 12.32 -18.31 -0.73
C THR A 21 13.18 -17.44 -1.65
N ALA A 22 12.55 -16.77 -2.62
CA ALA A 22 13.26 -15.82 -3.47
C ALA A 22 14.03 -14.85 -2.58
N ALA A 23 15.33 -14.68 -2.85
CA ALA A 23 16.18 -13.75 -2.13
C ALA A 23 15.60 -12.33 -2.25
N ALA A 24 15.67 -11.58 -1.15
CA ALA A 24 15.21 -10.19 -1.16
C ALA A 24 16.08 -9.37 -2.12
N VAL A 25 15.45 -8.56 -2.95
CA VAL A 25 16.18 -7.67 -3.87
C VAL A 25 16.77 -6.47 -3.11
N PRO A 26 17.90 -5.91 -3.58
CA PRO A 26 18.51 -4.73 -2.98
C PRO A 26 17.57 -3.53 -2.97
N VAL A 27 17.55 -2.80 -1.86
CA VAL A 27 16.73 -1.60 -1.67
C VAL A 27 17.60 -0.35 -1.79
N PRO A 28 17.27 0.60 -2.68
CA PRO A 28 18.06 1.81 -2.86
C PRO A 28 18.07 2.67 -1.59
N PRO A 29 19.12 3.47 -1.33
CA PRO A 29 19.28 4.24 -0.09
C PRO A 29 18.08 5.13 0.25
N GLY A 30 17.47 5.80 -0.75
CA GLY A 30 16.31 6.68 -0.55
C GLY A 30 15.03 5.95 -0.08
N ALA A 31 14.94 4.65 -0.33
CA ALA A 31 13.80 3.82 0.06
C ALA A 31 13.97 3.16 1.44
N ARG A 32 15.17 3.16 2.02
CA ARG A 32 15.46 2.53 3.32
C ARG A 32 14.73 3.24 4.47
N ALA A 33 14.61 2.56 5.60
CA ALA A 33 14.09 3.13 6.84
C ALA A 33 14.88 4.37 7.26
N VAL A 34 14.21 5.28 7.93
CA VAL A 34 14.84 6.46 8.55
C VAL A 34 15.43 6.05 9.90
N ASP A 35 16.60 6.55 10.24
CA ASP A 35 17.12 6.42 11.59
C ASP A 35 16.19 7.16 12.58
N THR A 36 15.73 6.44 13.59
CA THR A 36 14.84 6.93 14.63
C THR A 36 15.44 6.77 16.04
N SER A 37 16.76 6.59 16.13
CA SER A 37 17.48 6.46 17.41
C SER A 37 17.27 7.69 18.31
N HIS A 38 17.16 8.88 17.70
CA HIS A 38 16.92 10.16 18.36
C HIS A 38 15.54 10.71 17.97
N PRO A 39 14.45 10.28 18.65
CA PRO A 39 13.12 10.76 18.33
C PRO A 39 12.88 12.17 18.84
N ASP A 40 12.19 12.98 18.04
CA ASP A 40 11.75 14.31 18.44
C ASP A 40 10.60 14.23 19.46
N ARG A 41 9.84 13.12 19.44
CA ARG A 41 8.62 12.94 20.26
C ARG A 41 8.37 11.49 20.63
N TRP A 42 7.70 11.34 21.78
CA TRP A 42 7.18 10.07 22.26
C TRP A 42 5.65 10.10 22.37
N VAL A 43 5.02 9.02 21.91
CA VAL A 43 3.63 8.69 22.22
C VAL A 43 3.64 7.71 23.38
N GLY A 44 3.00 8.07 24.49
CA GLY A 44 2.96 7.28 25.72
C GLY A 44 4.14 7.52 26.66
N SER A 45 4.00 7.04 27.90
CA SER A 45 4.94 7.22 29.00
C SER A 45 5.43 5.91 29.62
N GLY A 46 5.32 4.78 28.88
CA GLY A 46 5.83 3.49 29.32
C GLY A 46 4.78 2.41 29.56
N THR A 47 3.50 2.75 29.44
CA THR A 47 2.39 1.79 29.59
C THR A 47 1.46 1.82 28.38
N ALA A 48 0.75 0.71 28.12
CA ALA A 48 -0.23 0.62 27.02
C ALA A 48 -1.33 1.68 27.16
N ARG A 49 -1.82 1.93 28.38
CA ARG A 49 -2.86 2.92 28.67
C ARG A 49 -2.44 4.35 28.32
N SER A 50 -1.15 4.67 28.40
CA SER A 50 -0.63 5.99 28.07
C SER A 50 -0.56 6.28 26.57
N CYS A 51 -0.66 5.24 25.71
CA CYS A 51 -0.64 5.35 24.26
C CYS A 51 -2.09 5.53 23.76
N THR A 52 -2.52 6.77 23.71
CA THR A 52 -3.90 7.11 23.34
C THR A 52 -3.98 7.69 21.94
N SER A 53 -5.18 7.61 21.32
CA SER A 53 -5.47 8.29 20.05
C SER A 53 -5.11 9.78 20.10
N ARG A 54 -5.50 10.49 21.16
CA ARG A 54 -5.17 11.90 21.35
C ARG A 54 -3.67 12.17 21.35
N ALA A 55 -2.87 11.28 21.94
CA ALA A 55 -1.41 11.42 21.95
C ALA A 55 -0.81 11.24 20.54
N VAL A 56 -1.33 10.28 19.77
CA VAL A 56 -0.95 10.06 18.35
C VAL A 56 -1.29 11.29 17.51
N VAL A 57 -2.55 11.75 17.56
CA VAL A 57 -3.02 12.91 16.78
C VAL A 57 -2.16 14.15 17.08
N ARG A 58 -1.89 14.45 18.35
CA ARG A 58 -1.02 15.58 18.72
C ARG A 58 0.42 15.41 18.24
N ALA A 59 0.97 14.21 18.32
CA ALA A 59 2.33 13.95 17.87
C ALA A 59 2.46 14.13 16.35
N VAL A 60 1.52 13.59 15.58
CA VAL A 60 1.48 13.73 14.11
C VAL A 60 1.35 15.20 13.71
N ALA A 61 0.45 15.95 14.33
CA ALA A 61 0.28 17.39 14.06
C ALA A 61 1.53 18.21 14.35
N LYS A 62 2.31 17.82 15.38
CA LYS A 62 3.58 18.47 15.71
C LYS A 62 4.76 18.06 14.82
N GLY A 63 4.63 16.98 14.07
CA GLY A 63 5.67 16.48 13.16
C GLY A 63 6.93 15.96 13.84
N GLY A 64 7.99 15.75 13.07
CA GLY A 64 9.27 15.21 13.55
C GLY A 64 9.31 13.67 13.55
N ILE A 65 10.32 13.09 14.20
CA ILE A 65 10.46 11.65 14.42
C ILE A 65 9.67 11.28 15.67
N ILE A 66 8.68 10.40 15.49
CA ILE A 66 7.71 10.00 16.52
C ILE A 66 7.91 8.52 16.82
N ARG A 67 8.24 8.20 18.06
CA ARG A 67 8.30 6.82 18.56
C ARG A 67 7.26 6.59 19.65
N PHE A 68 7.04 5.32 19.96
CA PHE A 68 6.02 4.90 20.92
C PHE A 68 6.65 4.26 22.15
N ARG A 69 6.19 4.67 23.31
CA ARG A 69 6.61 4.16 24.61
C ARG A 69 5.39 3.60 25.33
N CYS A 70 4.90 2.45 24.84
CA CYS A 70 3.63 1.82 25.25
C CYS A 70 3.82 0.57 26.13
N GLY A 71 5.01 0.35 26.65
CA GLY A 71 5.36 -0.87 27.39
C GLY A 71 5.97 -1.95 26.48
N PRO A 72 6.25 -3.15 27.05
CA PRO A 72 6.98 -4.21 26.36
C PRO A 72 6.12 -5.00 25.37
N HIS A 73 4.81 -5.00 25.52
CA HIS A 73 3.89 -5.79 24.70
C HIS A 73 3.35 -5.04 23.49
N PRO A 74 2.88 -5.75 22.44
CA PRO A 74 2.16 -5.13 21.35
C PRO A 74 0.93 -4.35 21.85
N VAL A 75 0.69 -3.16 21.26
CA VAL A 75 -0.45 -2.32 21.60
C VAL A 75 -1.27 -2.01 20.36
N ARG A 76 -2.59 -2.03 20.52
CA ARG A 76 -3.56 -1.52 19.54
C ARG A 76 -4.14 -0.22 20.07
N ILE A 77 -4.05 0.82 19.28
CA ILE A 77 -4.58 2.16 19.57
C ILE A 77 -5.75 2.39 18.62
N GLU A 78 -6.97 2.38 19.18
CA GLU A 78 -8.15 2.75 18.41
C GLU A 78 -8.17 4.27 18.24
N MET A 79 -8.16 4.70 16.98
CA MET A 79 -8.13 6.12 16.64
C MET A 79 -9.50 6.74 16.81
N GLY A 80 -9.63 7.67 17.73
CA GLY A 80 -10.86 8.47 17.93
C GLY A 80 -11.00 9.60 16.91
N GLN A 81 -9.92 9.95 16.24
CA GLN A 81 -9.85 10.98 15.19
C GLN A 81 -8.79 10.61 14.17
N THR A 82 -8.95 11.04 12.92
CA THR A 82 -7.89 10.97 11.90
C THR A 82 -6.70 11.84 12.33
N ALA A 83 -5.50 11.25 12.30
CA ALA A 83 -4.28 12.01 12.58
C ALA A 83 -3.87 12.78 11.31
N LYS A 84 -3.93 14.12 11.36
CA LYS A 84 -3.63 14.99 10.23
C LYS A 84 -2.21 15.53 10.31
N VAL A 85 -1.47 15.40 9.22
CA VAL A 85 -0.14 15.98 9.04
C VAL A 85 -0.31 17.47 8.73
N VAL A 86 0.32 18.33 9.52
CA VAL A 86 0.27 19.77 9.28
C VAL A 86 1.20 20.14 8.12
N ASN A 87 0.73 20.92 7.17
CA ASN A 87 1.42 21.22 5.91
C ASN A 87 2.76 21.95 6.07
N THR A 88 2.97 22.66 7.18
CA THR A 88 4.25 23.31 7.53
C THR A 88 5.28 22.33 8.10
N SER A 89 4.93 21.09 8.39
CA SER A 89 5.87 20.08 8.90
C SER A 89 6.92 19.74 7.84
N ARG A 90 8.20 19.76 8.21
CA ARG A 90 9.27 19.31 7.30
C ARG A 90 9.23 17.80 7.09
N ARG A 91 8.98 17.05 8.17
CA ARG A 91 8.89 15.59 8.19
C ARG A 91 7.94 15.13 9.27
N VAL A 92 7.30 13.98 9.03
CA VAL A 92 6.58 13.19 10.03
C VAL A 92 7.03 11.75 9.86
N VAL A 93 7.74 11.20 10.82
CA VAL A 93 8.21 9.82 10.81
C VAL A 93 7.57 9.08 11.97
N LEU A 94 6.75 8.06 11.68
CA LEU A 94 6.13 7.19 12.68
C LEU A 94 6.88 5.86 12.71
N ASP A 95 7.47 5.51 13.85
CA ASP A 95 8.14 4.23 14.05
C ASP A 95 7.56 3.47 15.25
N GLY A 96 6.78 2.44 14.95
CA GLY A 96 6.13 1.59 15.94
C GLY A 96 6.99 0.42 16.45
N ARG A 97 8.20 0.25 15.94
CA ARG A 97 9.10 -0.87 16.25
C ARG A 97 8.44 -2.24 16.14
N GLY A 98 7.48 -2.41 15.22
CA GLY A 98 6.72 -3.65 15.01
C GLY A 98 5.68 -3.98 16.08
N ARG A 99 5.49 -3.12 17.08
CA ARG A 99 4.61 -3.38 18.23
C ARG A 99 3.36 -2.54 18.29
N VAL A 100 3.22 -1.53 17.42
CA VAL A 100 2.09 -0.61 17.46
C VAL A 100 1.17 -0.84 16.29
N THR A 101 -0.10 -1.02 16.60
CA THR A 101 -1.21 -1.02 15.63
C THR A 101 -2.02 0.25 15.83
N LEU A 102 -2.17 1.06 14.80
CA LEU A 102 -3.18 2.11 14.72
C LEU A 102 -4.41 1.53 14.01
N SER A 103 -5.56 1.67 14.62
CA SER A 103 -6.81 1.13 14.09
C SER A 103 -7.83 2.22 13.84
N GLY A 104 -8.46 2.19 12.67
CA GLY A 104 -9.61 3.05 12.36
C GLY A 104 -10.93 2.58 12.96
N GLY A 105 -10.95 1.38 13.57
CA GLY A 105 -12.16 0.77 14.14
C GLY A 105 -13.26 0.51 13.11
N GLY A 106 -12.92 0.48 11.80
CA GLY A 106 -13.89 0.39 10.72
C GLY A 106 -14.78 1.62 10.57
N GLN A 107 -14.37 2.77 11.09
CA GLN A 107 -15.20 3.98 11.14
C GLN A 107 -14.51 5.22 10.58
N ARG A 108 -13.19 5.20 10.42
CA ARG A 108 -12.45 6.40 10.00
C ARG A 108 -11.12 6.10 9.37
N ARG A 109 -10.68 7.03 8.55
CA ARG A 109 -9.29 7.09 8.06
C ARG A 109 -8.32 7.25 9.24
N ILE A 110 -7.12 6.65 9.16
CA ILE A 110 -6.14 6.69 10.25
C ILE A 110 -5.21 7.89 10.13
N LEU A 111 -4.54 8.06 8.95
CA LEU A 111 -3.63 9.17 8.67
C LEU A 111 -4.06 9.96 7.43
N TYR A 112 -3.86 11.27 7.48
CA TYR A 112 -4.18 12.17 6.40
C TYR A 112 -3.07 13.20 6.21
N GLN A 113 -2.52 13.26 5.00
CA GLN A 113 -1.65 14.31 4.51
C GLN A 113 -2.27 14.90 3.23
N ASN A 114 -2.54 16.19 3.21
CA ASN A 114 -3.00 16.87 2.01
C ASN A 114 -2.52 18.32 2.02
N THR A 115 -1.52 18.58 1.20
CA THR A 115 -0.89 19.90 1.10
C THR A 115 -1.77 20.92 0.42
N CYS A 116 -2.84 20.46 -0.27
CA CYS A 116 -3.82 21.32 -0.95
C CYS A 116 -5.11 21.54 -0.15
N ASP A 117 -5.26 20.90 0.99
CA ASP A 117 -6.42 21.11 1.86
C ASP A 117 -6.33 22.46 2.57
N ARG A 118 -7.17 23.40 2.17
CA ARG A 118 -7.24 24.75 2.75
C ARG A 118 -7.66 24.76 4.22
N GLN A 119 -8.22 23.68 4.73
CA GLN A 119 -8.53 23.52 6.15
C GLN A 119 -7.29 23.16 6.99
N GLN A 120 -6.16 22.83 6.34
CA GLN A 120 -4.88 22.69 7.02
C GLN A 120 -4.29 24.06 7.35
N THR A 121 -3.32 24.11 8.24
CA THR A 121 -2.74 25.34 8.77
C THR A 121 -2.17 26.24 7.66
N TRP A 122 -1.74 25.64 6.55
CA TRP A 122 -1.08 26.36 5.46
C TRP A 122 -1.15 25.57 4.15
N THR A 123 -1.27 26.31 3.03
CA THR A 123 -1.17 25.77 1.68
C THR A 123 -0.55 26.82 0.74
N THR A 124 -0.04 26.38 -0.42
CA THR A 124 0.54 27.25 -1.45
C THR A 124 -0.15 27.07 -2.79
N SER A 125 0.14 27.97 -3.76
CA SER A 125 -0.24 27.80 -5.17
C SER A 125 0.40 26.56 -5.82
N HIS A 126 1.50 26.03 -5.23
CA HIS A 126 2.20 24.84 -5.70
C HIS A 126 1.97 23.65 -4.77
N CYS A 127 0.82 23.55 -4.15
CA CYS A 127 0.50 22.55 -3.15
C CYS A 127 0.67 21.11 -3.65
N ASP A 128 0.48 20.87 -4.93
CA ASP A 128 0.66 19.54 -5.54
C ASP A 128 2.14 19.15 -5.69
N ASP A 129 3.05 20.12 -5.75
CA ASP A 129 4.49 19.87 -6.01
C ASP A 129 5.43 20.38 -4.90
N GLN A 130 4.96 20.58 -3.70
CA GLN A 130 5.85 20.97 -2.60
C GLN A 130 6.65 19.79 -2.02
N ALA A 131 7.92 20.06 -1.61
CA ALA A 131 8.87 19.03 -1.17
C ALA A 131 8.55 18.41 0.21
N THR A 132 7.71 19.05 0.97
CA THR A 132 7.31 18.70 2.33
C THR A 132 5.81 18.84 2.51
N PRO A 133 5.20 18.15 3.49
CA PRO A 133 5.77 17.21 4.45
C PRO A 133 6.35 15.94 3.82
N ARG A 134 7.34 15.36 4.51
CA ARG A 134 7.82 14.01 4.19
C ARG A 134 7.25 13.04 5.21
N LEU A 135 6.19 12.35 4.84
CA LEU A 135 5.56 11.32 5.67
C LEU A 135 6.28 9.99 5.49
N VAL A 136 6.75 9.43 6.59
CA VAL A 136 7.32 8.09 6.64
C VAL A 136 6.60 7.29 7.71
N VAL A 137 6.10 6.12 7.34
CA VAL A 137 5.60 5.13 8.30
C VAL A 137 6.50 3.91 8.25
N GLN A 138 7.04 3.49 9.37
CA GLN A 138 7.92 2.34 9.43
C GLN A 138 7.68 1.50 10.67
N ASN A 139 7.82 0.18 10.51
CA ASN A 139 7.60 -0.78 11.57
C ASN A 139 6.24 -0.59 12.29
N MET A 140 5.21 -0.23 11.53
CA MET A 140 3.85 0.07 12.01
C MET A 140 2.85 -0.98 11.53
N ARG A 141 1.72 -1.05 12.22
CA ARG A 141 0.55 -1.77 11.73
C ARG A 141 -0.64 -0.82 11.63
N PHE A 142 -1.36 -0.90 10.53
CA PHE A 142 -2.57 -0.14 10.26
C PHE A 142 -3.72 -1.12 10.02
N ALA A 143 -4.74 -1.06 10.83
CA ALA A 143 -5.84 -2.01 10.76
C ALA A 143 -7.20 -1.28 10.71
N ASP A 144 -8.12 -1.86 9.94
CA ASP A 144 -9.51 -1.47 9.95
C ASP A 144 -9.73 0.05 9.78
N GLY A 145 -8.87 0.69 8.98
CA GLY A 145 -9.07 2.06 8.54
C GLY A 145 -10.20 2.11 7.52
N ASP A 146 -11.04 3.12 7.60
CA ASP A 146 -12.20 3.29 6.73
C ASP A 146 -12.28 4.73 6.20
N ALA A 147 -12.32 4.86 4.88
CA ALA A 147 -12.50 6.13 4.20
C ALA A 147 -13.85 6.20 3.46
N THR A 148 -14.80 5.34 3.82
CA THR A 148 -16.16 5.39 3.25
C THR A 148 -16.81 6.73 3.53
N GLY A 149 -17.32 7.39 2.50
CA GLY A 149 -17.92 8.73 2.59
C GLY A 149 -16.92 9.89 2.67
N GLU A 150 -15.62 9.61 2.66
CA GLU A 150 -14.58 10.63 2.57
C GLU A 150 -14.43 11.07 1.10
N THR A 151 -15.08 12.14 0.72
CA THR A 151 -15.16 12.58 -0.69
C THR A 151 -14.11 13.61 -1.08
N LEU A 152 -13.41 14.21 -0.12
CA LEU A 152 -12.37 15.19 -0.41
C LEU A 152 -11.29 14.59 -1.31
N GLU A 153 -10.95 15.28 -2.40
CA GLU A 153 -9.93 14.87 -3.38
C GLU A 153 -10.19 13.47 -3.99
N GLY A 154 -11.45 13.11 -4.19
CA GLY A 154 -11.85 11.83 -4.76
C GLY A 154 -11.81 10.67 -3.77
N GLY A 155 -11.67 10.92 -2.47
CA GLY A 155 -11.81 9.91 -1.43
C GLY A 155 -10.67 8.88 -1.36
N GLY A 156 -10.94 7.76 -0.68
CA GLY A 156 -9.99 6.64 -0.54
C GLY A 156 -8.95 6.80 0.57
N GLY A 157 -8.02 5.86 0.63
CA GLY A 157 -6.96 5.83 1.64
C GLY A 157 -7.45 5.56 3.05
N GLY A 158 -8.10 4.41 3.28
CA GLY A 158 -8.64 4.06 4.61
C GLY A 158 -7.60 4.08 5.71
N ALA A 159 -6.39 3.62 5.46
CA ALA A 159 -5.29 3.79 6.41
C ALA A 159 -4.57 5.12 6.20
N ILE A 160 -4.16 5.44 4.97
CA ILE A 160 -3.36 6.63 4.66
C ILE A 160 -3.87 7.29 3.37
N PHE A 161 -4.22 8.55 3.47
CA PHE A 161 -4.38 9.44 2.33
C PHE A 161 -3.18 10.38 2.26
N ALA A 162 -2.52 10.49 1.10
CA ALA A 162 -1.36 11.36 0.92
C ALA A 162 -1.43 12.10 -0.42
N ARG A 163 -1.66 13.40 -0.37
CA ARG A 163 -1.56 14.32 -1.51
C ARG A 163 -0.48 15.36 -1.26
N GLY A 164 0.39 15.55 -2.24
CA GLY A 164 1.54 16.45 -2.14
C GLY A 164 2.62 15.96 -1.16
N GLY A 165 3.74 16.66 -1.12
CA GLY A 165 4.88 16.25 -0.31
C GLY A 165 5.48 14.92 -0.77
N ARG A 166 5.80 14.03 0.17
CA ARG A 166 6.34 12.69 -0.12
C ARG A 166 5.81 11.65 0.84
N LEU A 167 5.60 10.43 0.34
CA LEU A 167 5.24 9.27 1.16
C LEU A 167 6.29 8.17 1.04
N LYS A 168 6.61 7.54 2.18
CA LYS A 168 7.41 6.32 2.25
C LYS A 168 6.85 5.37 3.30
N ILE A 169 6.77 4.08 2.96
CA ILE A 169 6.24 3.00 3.80
C ILE A 169 7.31 1.91 3.90
N VAL A 170 7.74 1.57 5.11
CA VAL A 170 8.80 0.56 5.32
C VAL A 170 8.39 -0.42 6.42
N SER A 171 8.59 -1.71 6.18
CA SER A 171 8.36 -2.79 7.16
C SER A 171 7.03 -2.65 7.91
N SER A 172 5.96 -2.30 7.18
CA SER A 172 4.66 -2.00 7.77
C SER A 172 3.58 -2.95 7.27
N THR A 173 2.55 -3.15 8.08
CA THR A 173 1.45 -4.07 7.78
C THR A 173 0.13 -3.31 7.71
N PHE A 174 -0.65 -3.56 6.67
CA PHE A 174 -1.97 -2.99 6.44
C PHE A 174 -2.99 -4.12 6.33
N THR A 175 -4.01 -4.10 7.17
CA THR A 175 -4.97 -5.20 7.26
C THR A 175 -6.40 -4.70 7.36
N GLY A 176 -7.30 -5.19 6.49
CA GLY A 176 -8.73 -4.91 6.58
C GLY A 176 -9.11 -3.45 6.38
N ASN A 177 -8.24 -2.65 5.73
CA ASN A 177 -8.55 -1.26 5.45
C ASN A 177 -9.47 -1.15 4.25
N ARG A 178 -10.35 -0.15 4.25
CA ARG A 178 -11.36 -0.02 3.21
C ARG A 178 -11.67 1.44 2.83
N CYS A 179 -12.36 1.60 1.74
CA CYS A 179 -12.94 2.85 1.27
C CYS A 179 -14.28 2.58 0.58
N ASP A 180 -14.86 3.59 -0.06
CA ASP A 180 -16.12 3.45 -0.77
C ASP A 180 -16.12 2.27 -1.76
N PRO A 181 -17.23 1.53 -1.83
CA PRO A 181 -17.33 0.34 -2.67
C PRO A 181 -17.50 0.63 -4.15
N THR A 182 -17.76 1.88 -4.53
CA THR A 182 -18.05 2.31 -5.91
C THR A 182 -17.40 3.65 -6.24
N GLY A 183 -17.24 3.93 -7.52
CA GLY A 183 -16.68 5.18 -8.05
C GLY A 183 -15.49 4.93 -8.97
N PRO A 184 -15.42 5.62 -10.15
CA PRO A 184 -14.40 5.34 -11.16
C PRO A 184 -12.98 5.63 -10.69
N ASP A 185 -12.71 6.81 -10.13
CA ASP A 185 -11.37 7.24 -9.71
C ASP A 185 -11.10 7.09 -8.22
N LEU A 186 -12.01 6.47 -7.50
CA LEU A 186 -11.93 6.29 -6.06
C LEU A 186 -11.18 4.99 -5.73
N GLY A 187 -10.17 5.06 -4.86
CA GLY A 187 -9.37 3.87 -4.59
C GLY A 187 -8.45 3.97 -3.38
N GLY A 188 -7.68 2.89 -3.16
CA GLY A 188 -6.75 2.77 -2.06
C GLY A 188 -7.42 2.38 -0.76
N GLY A 189 -7.90 1.16 -0.65
CA GLY A 189 -8.45 0.67 0.62
C GLY A 189 -7.46 0.89 1.77
N ALA A 190 -6.18 0.60 1.57
CA ALA A 190 -5.15 0.95 2.54
C ALA A 190 -4.54 2.33 2.26
N VAL A 191 -4.02 2.59 1.06
CA VAL A 191 -3.27 3.81 0.76
C VAL A 191 -3.73 4.45 -0.54
N ARG A 192 -4.10 5.72 -0.48
CA ARG A 192 -4.32 6.59 -1.63
C ARG A 192 -3.17 7.59 -1.72
N ALA A 193 -2.52 7.69 -2.88
CA ALA A 193 -1.48 8.66 -3.14
C ALA A 193 -1.83 9.53 -4.36
N LEU A 194 -1.75 10.84 -4.20
CA LEU A 194 -1.95 11.82 -5.25
C LEU A 194 -0.79 12.81 -5.23
N SER A 195 -0.32 13.26 -6.40
CA SER A 195 0.66 14.36 -6.53
C SER A 195 1.85 14.25 -5.57
N GLN A 196 2.91 13.60 -6.00
CA GLN A 196 4.15 13.54 -5.21
C GLN A 196 5.18 14.51 -5.79
N HIS A 197 5.93 15.17 -4.90
CA HIS A 197 6.90 16.18 -5.28
C HIS A 197 7.82 15.76 -6.44
N ARG A 198 7.80 16.50 -7.54
CA ARG A 198 8.59 16.28 -8.77
C ARG A 198 8.45 14.86 -9.33
N GLY A 199 7.26 14.27 -9.29
CA GLY A 199 7.02 12.91 -9.78
C GLY A 199 7.81 11.82 -9.05
N ARG A 200 8.40 12.10 -7.88
CA ARG A 200 9.16 11.12 -7.11
C ARG A 200 8.27 9.98 -6.65
N PRO A 201 8.75 8.73 -6.73
CA PRO A 201 7.92 7.59 -6.40
C PRO A 201 7.57 7.54 -4.91
N VAL A 202 6.39 7.02 -4.62
CA VAL A 202 6.10 6.46 -3.31
C VAL A 202 6.90 5.18 -3.14
N TYR A 203 7.71 5.12 -2.11
CA TYR A 203 8.44 3.90 -1.76
C TYR A 203 7.63 3.02 -0.83
N VAL A 204 7.49 1.74 -1.19
CA VAL A 204 6.90 0.70 -0.34
C VAL A 204 7.93 -0.43 -0.20
N VAL A 205 8.42 -0.66 0.99
CA VAL A 205 9.52 -1.60 1.24
C VAL A 205 9.15 -2.61 2.31
N ALA A 206 9.37 -3.89 2.06
CA ALA A 206 9.19 -4.98 3.02
C ALA A 206 7.85 -4.91 3.78
N SER A 207 6.78 -4.50 3.07
CA SER A 207 5.48 -4.22 3.68
C SER A 207 4.41 -5.20 3.21
N THR A 208 3.38 -5.38 4.02
CA THR A 208 2.33 -6.37 3.77
C THR A 208 0.96 -5.70 3.73
N PHE A 209 0.17 -6.01 2.70
CA PHE A 209 -1.18 -5.49 2.50
C PHE A 209 -2.16 -6.66 2.35
N THR A 210 -3.10 -6.77 3.27
CA THR A 210 -4.03 -7.90 3.30
C THR A 210 -5.47 -7.46 3.53
N ARG A 211 -6.39 -8.14 2.83
CA ARG A 211 -7.83 -7.99 3.03
C ARG A 211 -8.33 -6.54 2.89
N GLY A 212 -7.67 -5.75 2.06
CA GLY A 212 -8.17 -4.43 1.68
C GLY A 212 -9.42 -4.56 0.80
N VAL A 213 -10.35 -3.63 0.93
CA VAL A 213 -11.56 -3.57 0.10
C VAL A 213 -11.85 -2.12 -0.28
N CYS A 214 -12.06 -1.90 -1.58
CA CYS A 214 -12.37 -0.55 -2.08
C CYS A 214 -12.99 -0.64 -3.48
N SER A 215 -13.43 0.48 -4.03
CA SER A 215 -13.86 0.54 -5.43
C SER A 215 -12.73 0.09 -6.35
N ASN A 216 -11.58 0.75 -6.30
CA ASN A 216 -10.36 0.41 -7.06
C ASN A 216 -9.16 0.27 -6.12
N GLY A 217 -8.09 -0.40 -6.58
CA GLY A 217 -6.83 -0.46 -5.86
C GLY A 217 -6.98 -0.80 -4.38
N ALA A 218 -7.52 -1.97 -4.08
CA ALA A 218 -7.95 -2.28 -2.71
C ALA A 218 -6.82 -2.24 -1.66
N ALA A 219 -5.56 -2.35 -2.08
CA ALA A 219 -4.42 -2.04 -1.22
C ALA A 219 -3.88 -0.64 -1.52
N LEU A 220 -3.45 -0.38 -2.74
CA LEU A 220 -2.83 0.88 -3.16
C LEU A 220 -3.57 1.48 -4.35
N SER A 221 -3.73 2.80 -4.35
CA SER A 221 -4.29 3.52 -5.48
C SER A 221 -3.61 4.86 -5.68
N SER A 222 -3.49 5.29 -6.94
CA SER A 222 -2.95 6.59 -7.30
C SER A 222 -3.50 7.13 -8.61
N ILE A 223 -3.44 8.46 -8.74
CA ILE A 223 -3.58 9.17 -10.01
C ILE A 223 -2.29 9.94 -10.26
N GLY A 224 -1.60 9.64 -11.37
CA GLY A 224 -0.37 10.30 -11.80
C GLY A 224 0.82 10.15 -10.84
N VAL A 225 0.88 9.08 -10.04
CA VAL A 225 1.95 8.88 -9.05
C VAL A 225 2.75 7.64 -9.36
N SER A 226 4.06 7.79 -9.39
CA SER A 226 5.00 6.68 -9.51
C SER A 226 5.11 5.86 -8.22
N TRP A 227 5.29 4.54 -8.37
CA TRP A 227 5.51 3.62 -7.26
C TRP A 227 6.81 2.85 -7.43
N SER A 228 7.56 2.68 -6.35
CA SER A 228 8.68 1.75 -6.28
C SER A 228 8.48 0.80 -5.10
N ILE A 229 8.07 -0.42 -5.40
CA ILE A 229 7.63 -1.42 -4.43
C ILE A 229 8.67 -2.54 -4.35
N PHE A 230 9.31 -2.69 -3.20
CA PHE A 230 10.38 -3.65 -2.96
C PHE A 230 10.00 -4.68 -1.91
N ASN A 231 10.23 -5.95 -2.17
CA ASN A 231 10.14 -7.04 -1.18
C ASN A 231 8.83 -7.07 -0.39
N SER A 232 7.72 -6.68 -1.04
CA SER A 232 6.44 -6.49 -0.37
C SER A 232 5.43 -7.57 -0.75
N VAL A 233 4.38 -7.72 0.06
CA VAL A 233 3.38 -8.78 -0.10
C VAL A 233 1.98 -8.19 -0.16
N PHE A 234 1.21 -8.58 -1.17
CA PHE A 234 -0.19 -8.21 -1.33
C PHE A 234 -1.05 -9.46 -1.43
N THR A 235 -1.97 -9.64 -0.50
CA THR A 235 -2.77 -10.87 -0.45
C THR A 235 -4.23 -10.61 -0.12
N GLY A 236 -5.13 -11.13 -0.95
CA GLY A 236 -6.56 -11.17 -0.67
C GLY A 236 -7.21 -9.77 -0.63
N ASN A 237 -6.66 -8.81 -1.38
CA ASN A 237 -7.27 -7.48 -1.54
C ASN A 237 -8.31 -7.53 -2.68
N ARG A 238 -9.40 -6.80 -2.56
CA ARG A 238 -10.54 -6.91 -3.48
C ARG A 238 -11.04 -5.55 -3.96
N ALA A 239 -10.86 -5.25 -5.24
CA ALA A 239 -11.51 -4.13 -5.91
C ALA A 239 -12.93 -4.54 -6.30
N ILE A 240 -13.93 -3.92 -5.67
CA ILE A 240 -15.32 -4.35 -5.74
C ILE A 240 -16.26 -3.40 -6.48
N GLY A 241 -15.75 -2.28 -6.99
CA GLY A 241 -16.50 -1.37 -7.85
C GLY A 241 -17.00 -2.08 -9.12
N ARG A 242 -17.86 -1.42 -9.86
CA ARG A 242 -18.48 -2.01 -11.05
C ARG A 242 -18.67 -0.97 -12.14
N GLY A 243 -18.21 -1.29 -13.34
CA GLY A 243 -18.39 -0.44 -14.50
C GLY A 243 -17.09 0.17 -15.04
N ALA A 244 -15.95 -0.11 -14.41
CA ALA A 244 -14.61 0.33 -14.79
C ALA A 244 -14.38 1.88 -14.67
N ASN A 245 -13.38 2.38 -15.39
CA ASN A 245 -13.03 3.79 -15.51
C ASN A 245 -12.57 4.06 -16.98
N PRO A 246 -13.24 4.97 -17.75
CA PRO A 246 -14.48 5.65 -17.34
C PRO A 246 -15.63 4.67 -17.10
N GLU A 247 -16.59 5.10 -16.30
CA GLU A 247 -17.75 4.27 -15.98
C GLU A 247 -18.63 3.98 -17.20
N ARG A 248 -19.07 2.74 -17.32
CA ARG A 248 -20.07 2.37 -18.33
C ARG A 248 -21.45 2.91 -17.94
N SER A 249 -22.20 3.36 -18.93
CA SER A 249 -23.55 3.90 -18.73
C SER A 249 -24.40 3.00 -17.83
N GLY A 250 -25.04 3.57 -16.83
CA GLY A 250 -25.87 2.87 -15.85
C GLY A 250 -25.09 2.12 -14.77
N THR A 251 -23.79 2.34 -14.66
CA THR A 251 -22.96 1.74 -13.60
C THR A 251 -22.29 2.82 -12.75
N PRO A 252 -21.98 2.51 -11.47
CA PRO A 252 -21.37 3.50 -10.57
C PRO A 252 -19.86 3.70 -10.76
N GLY A 253 -19.23 2.90 -11.64
CA GLY A 253 -17.78 2.94 -11.87
C GLY A 253 -16.93 2.14 -10.88
N GLY A 254 -15.66 1.96 -11.25
CA GLY A 254 -14.66 1.26 -10.47
C GLY A 254 -14.57 -0.24 -10.74
N GLY A 255 -13.88 -0.97 -9.90
CA GLY A 255 -13.70 -2.41 -9.95
C GLY A 255 -12.31 -2.87 -10.43
N SER A 256 -11.37 -1.97 -10.60
CA SER A 256 -10.06 -2.28 -11.19
C SER A 256 -8.91 -2.24 -10.17
N GLY A 257 -7.87 -3.05 -10.42
CA GLY A 257 -6.68 -3.11 -9.58
C GLY A 257 -6.92 -3.77 -8.23
N GLY A 258 -7.09 -5.08 -8.18
CA GLY A 258 -7.35 -5.79 -6.92
C GLY A 258 -6.34 -5.46 -5.83
N ALA A 259 -5.06 -5.35 -6.16
CA ALA A 259 -4.04 -4.87 -5.22
C ALA A 259 -3.61 -3.44 -5.53
N LEU A 260 -3.24 -3.13 -6.76
CA LEU A 260 -2.74 -1.82 -7.17
C LEU A 260 -3.57 -1.25 -8.33
N TYR A 261 -4.05 -0.03 -8.16
CA TYR A 261 -4.64 0.80 -9.21
C TYR A 261 -3.75 2.02 -9.45
N ALA A 262 -3.20 2.14 -10.64
CA ALA A 262 -2.38 3.25 -11.06
C ALA A 262 -2.93 3.81 -12.38
N ASP A 263 -3.41 5.04 -12.33
CA ASP A 263 -3.98 5.75 -13.47
C ASP A 263 -3.34 7.15 -13.59
N GLY A 264 -3.37 7.72 -14.77
CA GLY A 264 -2.84 9.06 -15.03
C GLY A 264 -2.10 9.14 -16.36
N ASN A 265 -1.14 10.06 -16.47
CA ASN A 265 -0.33 10.25 -17.67
C ASN A 265 1.08 9.67 -17.48
N ASP A 266 2.10 10.52 -17.28
CA ASP A 266 3.49 10.08 -17.11
C ASP A 266 3.76 9.64 -15.67
N PHE A 267 3.89 8.34 -15.46
CA PHE A 267 4.31 7.76 -14.19
C PHE A 267 4.96 6.37 -14.42
N ARG A 268 5.66 5.88 -13.39
CA ARG A 268 6.32 4.58 -13.41
C ARG A 268 5.91 3.73 -12.23
N VAL A 269 5.68 2.44 -12.48
CA VAL A 269 5.48 1.44 -11.43
C VAL A 269 6.60 0.40 -11.54
N LEU A 270 7.36 0.26 -10.46
CA LEU A 270 8.36 -0.79 -10.28
C LEU A 270 7.90 -1.75 -9.18
N LEU A 271 7.76 -3.02 -9.52
CA LEU A 271 7.59 -4.12 -8.58
C LEU A 271 8.88 -4.96 -8.58
N ALA A 272 9.61 -4.98 -7.47
CA ALA A 272 10.85 -5.73 -7.36
C ALA A 272 10.86 -6.62 -6.11
N GLY A 273 11.07 -7.93 -6.27
CA GLY A 273 10.99 -8.89 -5.18
C GLY A 273 9.60 -9.00 -4.52
N THR A 274 8.56 -8.55 -5.23
CA THR A 274 7.20 -8.40 -4.69
C THR A 274 6.37 -9.65 -4.96
N ARG A 275 5.49 -9.98 -4.02
CA ARG A 275 4.55 -11.09 -4.15
C ARG A 275 3.11 -10.58 -4.11
N MET A 276 2.34 -10.89 -5.15
CA MET A 276 0.91 -10.61 -5.22
C MET A 276 0.15 -11.91 -5.43
N ARG A 277 -0.79 -12.22 -4.54
CA ARG A 277 -1.57 -13.46 -4.65
C ARG A 277 -2.98 -13.31 -4.13
N ARG A 278 -3.94 -13.99 -4.78
CA ARG A 278 -5.35 -14.00 -4.36
C ARG A 278 -5.94 -12.60 -4.20
N ASN A 279 -5.40 -11.62 -4.94
CA ASN A 279 -6.07 -10.34 -5.08
C ASN A 279 -7.09 -10.47 -6.20
N HIS A 280 -8.17 -9.71 -6.13
CA HIS A 280 -9.28 -9.85 -7.04
C HIS A 280 -9.79 -8.49 -7.50
N ALA A 281 -10.07 -8.37 -8.78
CA ALA A 281 -10.70 -7.21 -9.37
C ALA A 281 -12.01 -7.63 -10.06
N ARG A 282 -13.06 -6.88 -9.83
CA ARG A 282 -14.34 -7.15 -10.49
C ARG A 282 -14.33 -6.77 -11.97
N GLU A 283 -13.48 -5.82 -12.35
CA GLU A 283 -13.34 -5.36 -13.74
C GLU A 283 -11.97 -5.72 -14.30
N GLY A 284 -10.93 -4.96 -14.06
CA GLY A 284 -9.64 -5.16 -14.71
C GLY A 284 -8.45 -5.30 -13.75
N GLY A 285 -7.51 -6.20 -14.08
CA GLY A 285 -6.23 -6.36 -13.41
C GLY A 285 -6.33 -6.77 -11.94
N GLY A 286 -6.51 -8.05 -11.65
CA GLY A 286 -6.66 -8.58 -10.29
C GLY A 286 -5.48 -8.27 -9.37
N ALA A 287 -4.25 -8.22 -9.88
CA ALA A 287 -3.08 -7.74 -9.17
C ALA A 287 -2.83 -6.27 -9.43
N VAL A 288 -2.73 -5.88 -10.71
CA VAL A 288 -2.32 -4.54 -11.14
C VAL A 288 -3.23 -4.04 -12.25
N PHE A 289 -3.78 -2.87 -12.07
CA PHE A 289 -4.37 -2.06 -13.13
C PHE A 289 -3.45 -0.88 -13.36
N PHE A 290 -2.95 -0.73 -14.59
CA PHE A 290 -2.03 0.30 -15.00
C PHE A 290 -2.55 0.99 -16.26
N VAL A 291 -2.93 2.24 -16.15
CA VAL A 291 -3.39 3.05 -17.29
C VAL A 291 -2.61 4.36 -17.34
N SER A 292 -1.86 4.55 -18.42
CA SER A 292 -1.24 5.82 -18.78
C SER A 292 -2.00 6.39 -19.97
N ASN A 293 -2.79 7.43 -19.75
CA ASN A 293 -3.73 7.97 -20.75
C ASN A 293 -3.02 8.51 -21.99
N ASP A 294 -1.82 9.09 -21.82
CA ASP A 294 -0.95 9.58 -22.91
C ASP A 294 0.05 8.52 -23.41
N ARG A 295 -0.02 7.29 -22.90
CA ARG A 295 0.87 6.18 -23.24
C ARG A 295 2.35 6.41 -22.90
N SER A 296 2.70 7.33 -22.02
CA SER A 296 4.08 7.59 -21.61
C SER A 296 4.55 6.72 -20.43
N GLY A 297 3.61 6.17 -19.67
CA GLY A 297 3.87 5.40 -18.45
C GLY A 297 4.55 4.05 -18.67
N VAL A 298 5.29 3.59 -17.66
CA VAL A 298 6.09 2.36 -17.68
C VAL A 298 5.79 1.47 -16.49
N LEU A 299 5.51 0.19 -16.75
CA LEU A 299 5.39 -0.86 -15.75
C LEU A 299 6.59 -1.81 -15.80
N GLU A 300 7.28 -1.97 -14.69
CA GLU A 300 8.41 -2.86 -14.58
C GLU A 300 8.20 -3.86 -13.43
N ILE A 301 8.34 -5.15 -13.73
CA ILE A 301 8.18 -6.25 -12.77
C ILE A 301 9.46 -7.09 -12.79
N ARG A 302 10.22 -7.09 -11.69
CA ARG A 302 11.50 -7.81 -11.56
C ARG A 302 11.50 -8.73 -10.35
N SER A 303 12.03 -9.93 -10.51
CA SER A 303 12.23 -10.91 -9.44
C SER A 303 10.98 -11.07 -8.56
N SER A 304 9.80 -11.00 -9.17
CA SER A 304 8.50 -10.92 -8.50
C SER A 304 7.61 -12.12 -8.82
N THR A 305 6.59 -12.32 -8.00
CA THR A 305 5.63 -13.40 -8.22
C THR A 305 4.21 -12.87 -8.11
N LEU A 306 3.49 -12.88 -9.21
CA LEU A 306 2.07 -12.54 -9.30
C LEU A 306 1.32 -13.83 -9.66
N ARG A 307 0.56 -14.39 -8.71
CA ARG A 307 -0.14 -15.67 -8.91
C ARG A 307 -1.56 -15.65 -8.39
N ASN A 308 -2.47 -16.23 -9.17
CA ASN A 308 -3.87 -16.38 -8.76
C ASN A 308 -4.49 -15.03 -8.34
N ASN A 309 -4.36 -14.04 -9.20
CA ASN A 309 -4.96 -12.72 -9.01
C ASN A 309 -6.03 -12.50 -10.11
N PRO A 310 -7.20 -13.16 -10.01
CA PRO A 310 -8.20 -13.08 -11.06
C PRO A 310 -8.83 -11.70 -11.17
N SER A 311 -9.27 -11.37 -12.39
CA SER A 311 -10.26 -10.35 -12.69
C SER A 311 -11.48 -11.00 -13.34
N ASP A 312 -12.69 -10.44 -13.09
CA ASP A 312 -13.91 -10.97 -13.69
C ASP A 312 -14.16 -10.36 -15.08
N GLY A 313 -13.43 -9.30 -15.45
CA GLY A 313 -13.62 -8.57 -16.70
C GLY A 313 -12.44 -8.68 -17.67
N PHE A 314 -11.46 -7.81 -17.57
CA PHE A 314 -10.40 -7.68 -18.58
C PHE A 314 -8.99 -7.66 -17.99
N GLU A 315 -8.04 -8.23 -18.74
CA GLU A 315 -6.61 -8.22 -18.42
C GLU A 315 -5.79 -8.34 -19.71
N THR A 316 -4.56 -7.85 -19.69
CA THR A 316 -3.59 -8.01 -20.80
C THR A 316 -2.64 -9.18 -20.56
N ASP A 317 -2.35 -9.45 -19.29
CA ASP A 317 -1.60 -10.60 -18.79
C ASP A 317 -2.28 -11.15 -17.54
N PRO A 318 -2.03 -12.38 -17.11
CA PRO A 318 -2.69 -12.95 -15.93
C PRO A 318 -2.61 -12.05 -14.69
N GLY A 319 -3.75 -11.49 -14.30
CA GLY A 319 -3.86 -10.56 -13.17
C GLY A 319 -3.39 -9.13 -13.43
N ILE A 320 -3.02 -8.77 -14.65
CA ILE A 320 -2.54 -7.44 -15.01
C ILE A 320 -3.40 -6.86 -16.14
N PHE A 321 -3.83 -5.63 -16.00
CA PHE A 321 -4.26 -4.79 -17.11
C PHE A 321 -3.25 -3.68 -17.32
N PHE A 322 -2.66 -3.62 -18.51
CA PHE A 322 -1.65 -2.64 -18.87
C PHE A 322 -2.05 -1.82 -20.09
N LEU A 323 -1.94 -0.52 -19.95
CA LEU A 323 -2.13 0.45 -21.00
C LEU A 323 -1.08 1.57 -20.80
N GLY A 324 0.07 1.45 -21.44
CA GLY A 324 1.18 2.38 -21.30
C GLY A 324 2.16 2.28 -22.46
N ARG A 325 3.37 2.82 -22.28
CA ARG A 325 4.44 2.77 -23.28
C ARG A 325 5.17 1.42 -23.26
N ASP A 326 5.67 1.03 -22.09
CA ASP A 326 6.49 -0.16 -21.94
C ASP A 326 6.06 -0.98 -20.73
N GLN A 327 5.91 -2.30 -20.93
CA GLN A 327 5.77 -3.29 -19.88
C GLN A 327 6.96 -4.24 -19.92
N THR A 328 7.72 -4.34 -18.84
CA THR A 328 8.87 -5.23 -18.73
C THR A 328 8.69 -6.20 -17.59
N ILE A 329 8.81 -7.51 -17.88
CA ILE A 329 8.71 -8.59 -16.89
C ILE A 329 10.00 -9.40 -16.96
N VAL A 330 10.85 -9.33 -15.91
CA VAL A 330 12.17 -9.98 -15.86
C VAL A 330 12.28 -10.82 -14.59
N ASP A 331 12.81 -12.03 -14.71
CA ASP A 331 13.03 -12.97 -13.60
C ASP A 331 11.81 -13.14 -12.70
N SER A 332 10.61 -13.11 -13.29
CA SER A 332 9.34 -13.04 -12.58
C SER A 332 8.36 -14.10 -13.03
N VAL A 333 7.41 -14.44 -12.18
CA VAL A 333 6.33 -15.37 -12.49
C VAL A 333 5.01 -14.62 -12.45
N VAL A 334 4.31 -14.60 -13.59
CA VAL A 334 2.97 -14.01 -13.75
C VAL A 334 2.03 -15.11 -14.26
N ARG A 335 1.07 -15.56 -13.42
CA ARG A 335 0.11 -16.64 -13.77
C ARG A 335 -1.05 -16.77 -12.79
#